data_a72b9955e0ebebff2a96ad152fe20fbd
#
_entry.id   a72b9955e0ebebff2a96ad152fe20fbd
#
_cell.length_a   1.000
_cell.length_b   1.000
_cell.length_c   1.000
_cell.angle_alpha   90.00
_cell.angle_beta   90.00
_cell.angle_gamma   90.00
#
_symmetry.space_group_name_H-M   'P 1'
#
loop_
_entity.id
_entity.type
_entity.pdbx_description
1 polymer ?
#
loop_
_entity_poly.entity_id
_entity_poly.type
_entity_poly.pdbx_seq_one_letter_code
_entity_poly.pdbx_strand_id
1 'polypeptide(L)'
;TAILYSYLKKIGIDVQWKLPVGDDGYGLSIQAIDDFAKEDGSLIITVDCGISNFESIEHANDLQIDVIVTDHHNPQETLPEALLILDPKLPDSNYPFMDISGAAVAYKLVSALRFAKSPFYNTDICILDVQEDSENQCYNIDCLKVRNLNQKKELHQKIIPGVTSISQTKLPDFLSGNYIYVWDKKRVSTLLRQLFGSGIDFNLCDLQEEISKLMPIFRTKSVEDLYKLSSFTKYFPESSSYLSAIFNLYVTYVKKFIYQKNPIDFADEKRDLQLVTLAALADIMPMKNENRIF
;
A
#
# COMPACT_ATOMS: atom_id res chain seq x y z
N THR A 1 -18.00 4.85 9.97
CA THR A 1 -18.19 6.31 9.79
C THR A 1 -17.16 7.13 10.57
N ALA A 2 -16.96 6.95 11.93
CA ALA A 2 -16.14 7.83 12.77
C ALA A 2 -14.68 8.03 12.29
N ILE A 3 -14.02 6.99 11.80
CA ILE A 3 -12.64 7.04 11.28
C ILE A 3 -12.54 8.02 10.11
N LEU A 4 -13.39 7.84 9.08
CA LEU A 4 -13.36 8.65 7.87
C LEU A 4 -13.79 10.10 8.17
N TYR A 5 -14.88 10.30 8.91
CA TYR A 5 -15.36 11.63 9.31
C TYR A 5 -14.28 12.43 10.04
N SER A 6 -13.64 11.83 11.07
CA SER A 6 -12.60 12.51 11.85
C SER A 6 -11.43 12.93 10.98
N TYR A 7 -11.03 12.09 10.01
CA TYR A 7 -9.94 12.41 9.10
C TYR A 7 -10.30 13.54 8.13
N LEU A 8 -11.47 13.46 7.47
CA LEU A 8 -11.91 14.47 6.50
C LEU A 8 -12.09 15.84 7.17
N LYS A 9 -12.72 15.88 8.35
CA LYS A 9 -12.87 17.11 9.13
C LYS A 9 -11.50 17.71 9.52
N LYS A 10 -10.55 16.88 9.94
CA LYS A 10 -9.20 17.31 10.32
C LYS A 10 -8.44 17.94 9.15
N ILE A 11 -8.63 17.48 7.93
CA ILE A 11 -8.00 18.05 6.74
C ILE A 11 -8.74 19.24 6.14
N GLY A 12 -9.80 19.73 6.80
CA GLY A 12 -10.54 20.93 6.43
C GLY A 12 -11.63 20.71 5.38
N ILE A 13 -12.04 19.48 5.13
CA ILE A 13 -13.19 19.19 4.26
C ILE A 13 -14.47 19.53 5.05
N ASP A 14 -15.39 20.24 4.37
CA ASP A 14 -16.76 20.39 4.87
C ASP A 14 -17.46 19.05 4.73
N VAL A 15 -17.67 18.39 5.86
CA VAL A 15 -18.16 17.01 5.91
C VAL A 15 -19.25 16.86 6.96
N GLN A 16 -20.34 16.24 6.53
CA GLN A 16 -21.43 15.82 7.37
C GLN A 16 -21.43 14.30 7.53
N TRP A 17 -22.22 13.80 8.44
CA TRP A 17 -22.41 12.35 8.60
C TRP A 17 -23.88 12.05 8.86
N LYS A 18 -24.33 10.92 8.34
CA LYS A 18 -25.64 10.36 8.61
C LYS A 18 -25.48 8.91 9.05
N LEU A 19 -26.16 8.53 10.09
CA LEU A 19 -26.31 7.15 10.54
C LEU A 19 -27.82 6.80 10.51
N PRO A 20 -28.18 5.55 10.18
CA PRO A 20 -29.54 5.09 10.31
C PRO A 20 -29.96 5.18 11.78
N VAL A 21 -31.16 5.71 12.08
CA VAL A 21 -31.70 5.92 13.43
C VAL A 21 -33.12 5.41 13.47
N GLY A 22 -33.44 4.65 14.51
CA GLY A 22 -34.80 4.15 14.73
C GLY A 22 -35.27 3.21 13.61
N ASP A 23 -36.34 3.61 12.93
CA ASP A 23 -36.95 2.83 11.84
C ASP A 23 -36.30 3.09 10.46
N ASP A 24 -35.21 3.84 10.41
CA ASP A 24 -34.44 4.02 9.16
C ASP A 24 -33.99 2.63 8.62
N GLY A 25 -34.21 2.39 7.33
CA GLY A 25 -33.71 1.19 6.66
C GLY A 25 -32.18 1.13 6.66
N TYR A 26 -31.65 -0.08 6.54
CA TYR A 26 -30.22 -0.27 6.40
C TYR A 26 -29.72 0.30 5.06
N GLY A 27 -28.59 1.01 5.08
CA GLY A 27 -27.92 1.53 3.90
C GLY A 27 -28.17 3.01 3.63
N LEU A 28 -27.98 3.41 2.38
CA LEU A 28 -28.14 4.79 1.91
C LEU A 28 -29.62 5.06 1.59
N SER A 29 -30.26 6.00 2.30
CA SER A 29 -31.66 6.35 2.07
C SER A 29 -31.82 7.50 1.06
N ILE A 30 -32.87 7.46 0.24
CA ILE A 30 -33.23 8.51 -0.73
C ILE A 30 -33.45 9.85 0.00
N GLN A 31 -34.14 9.84 1.15
CA GLN A 31 -34.36 11.05 1.94
C GLN A 31 -33.04 11.72 2.37
N ALA A 32 -32.02 10.92 2.76
CA ALA A 32 -30.73 11.48 3.15
C ALA A 32 -30.01 12.10 1.94
N ILE A 33 -30.18 11.54 0.75
CA ILE A 33 -29.65 12.10 -0.51
C ILE A 33 -30.33 13.42 -0.84
N ASP A 34 -31.65 13.47 -0.78
CA ASP A 34 -32.43 14.68 -1.04
C ASP A 34 -32.07 15.82 -0.07
N ASP A 35 -31.89 15.50 1.22
CA ASP A 35 -31.50 16.49 2.21
C ASP A 35 -30.08 17.00 1.96
N PHE A 36 -29.16 16.12 1.58
CA PHE A 36 -27.80 16.50 1.23
C PHE A 36 -27.72 17.33 -0.07
N ALA A 37 -28.57 17.03 -1.04
CA ALA A 37 -28.68 17.80 -2.29
C ALA A 37 -29.14 19.25 -2.03
N LYS A 38 -30.07 19.48 -1.06
CA LYS A 38 -30.52 20.82 -0.68
C LYS A 38 -29.43 21.68 -0.04
N GLU A 39 -28.37 21.04 0.45
CA GLU A 39 -27.20 21.68 1.05
C GLU A 39 -26.02 21.78 0.08
N ASP A 40 -26.28 21.67 -1.22
CA ASP A 40 -25.28 21.70 -2.31
C ASP A 40 -24.22 20.59 -2.16
N GLY A 41 -24.59 19.45 -1.60
CA GLY A 41 -23.71 18.30 -1.45
C GLY A 41 -23.30 17.71 -2.79
N SER A 42 -22.03 17.34 -2.94
CA SER A 42 -21.46 16.88 -4.22
C SER A 42 -20.87 15.48 -4.18
N LEU A 43 -20.56 14.94 -3.00
CA LEU A 43 -19.93 13.61 -2.86
C LEU A 43 -20.47 12.89 -1.62
N ILE A 44 -21.00 11.70 -1.82
CA ILE A 44 -21.38 10.78 -0.76
C ILE A 44 -20.34 9.66 -0.67
N ILE A 45 -19.87 9.35 0.53
CA ILE A 45 -19.06 8.17 0.81
C ILE A 45 -19.81 7.26 1.77
N THR A 46 -20.28 6.13 1.29
CA THR A 46 -20.91 5.14 2.15
C THR A 46 -19.86 4.39 2.95
N VAL A 47 -20.19 3.96 4.16
CA VAL A 47 -19.28 3.19 5.02
C VAL A 47 -20.04 2.02 5.61
N ASP A 48 -19.57 0.82 5.31
CA ASP A 48 -20.18 -0.44 5.78
C ASP A 48 -21.58 -0.69 5.19
N CYS A 49 -21.82 -0.14 4.01
CA CYS A 49 -23.04 -0.30 3.21
C CYS A 49 -22.81 0.25 1.80
N GLY A 50 -23.78 0.04 0.93
CA GLY A 50 -23.78 0.66 -0.40
C GLY A 50 -23.72 -0.33 -1.54
N ILE A 51 -23.08 -1.49 -1.36
CA ILE A 51 -22.90 -2.47 -2.43
C ILE A 51 -24.24 -3.01 -3.01
N SER A 52 -25.31 -2.90 -2.25
CA SER A 52 -26.67 -3.32 -2.65
C SER A 52 -27.66 -2.18 -2.77
N ASN A 53 -27.24 -0.91 -2.66
CA ASN A 53 -28.10 0.26 -2.69
C ASN A 53 -28.29 0.85 -4.10
N PHE A 54 -28.75 0.03 -5.05
CA PHE A 54 -28.86 0.42 -6.47
C PHE A 54 -29.72 1.64 -6.68
N GLU A 55 -30.98 1.61 -6.24
CA GLU A 55 -31.94 2.71 -6.42
C GLU A 55 -31.46 4.03 -5.79
N SER A 56 -30.86 3.95 -4.59
CA SER A 56 -30.35 5.14 -3.92
C SER A 56 -29.15 5.75 -4.64
N ILE A 57 -28.26 4.92 -5.20
CA ILE A 57 -27.09 5.40 -5.94
C ILE A 57 -27.52 5.97 -7.29
N GLU A 58 -28.48 5.33 -7.99
CA GLU A 58 -29.07 5.87 -9.20
C GLU A 58 -29.71 7.25 -8.94
N HIS A 59 -30.48 7.38 -7.86
CA HIS A 59 -31.08 8.65 -7.45
C HIS A 59 -30.01 9.74 -7.15
N ALA A 60 -28.92 9.40 -6.50
CA ALA A 60 -27.80 10.32 -6.28
C ALA A 60 -27.17 10.79 -7.60
N ASN A 61 -26.99 9.87 -8.55
CA ASN A 61 -26.46 10.18 -9.88
C ASN A 61 -27.39 11.14 -10.66
N ASP A 62 -28.70 10.93 -10.57
CA ASP A 62 -29.71 11.83 -11.18
C ASP A 62 -29.61 13.25 -10.62
N LEU A 63 -29.23 13.40 -9.37
CA LEU A 63 -28.98 14.67 -8.70
C LEU A 63 -27.54 15.19 -8.89
N GLN A 64 -26.74 14.54 -9.73
CA GLN A 64 -25.32 14.87 -9.98
C GLN A 64 -24.43 14.82 -8.72
N ILE A 65 -24.76 13.94 -7.79
CA ILE A 65 -23.97 13.66 -6.59
C ILE A 65 -23.15 12.39 -6.81
N ASP A 66 -21.85 12.52 -6.79
CA ASP A 66 -20.93 11.37 -6.89
C ASP A 66 -21.06 10.46 -5.67
N VAL A 67 -21.00 9.14 -5.87
CA VAL A 67 -21.04 8.17 -4.77
C VAL A 67 -19.79 7.29 -4.80
N ILE A 68 -19.08 7.24 -3.67
CA ILE A 68 -18.03 6.26 -3.41
C ILE A 68 -18.58 5.24 -2.40
N VAL A 69 -18.63 3.98 -2.80
CA VAL A 69 -19.02 2.89 -1.91
C VAL A 69 -17.78 2.35 -1.20
N THR A 70 -17.80 2.29 0.15
CA THR A 70 -16.82 1.55 0.93
C THR A 70 -17.55 0.48 1.74
N ASP A 71 -17.42 -0.76 1.33
CA ASP A 71 -18.20 -1.87 1.86
C ASP A 71 -17.33 -3.13 2.01
N HIS A 72 -17.89 -4.17 2.62
CA HIS A 72 -17.28 -5.49 2.80
C HIS A 72 -18.29 -6.64 2.69
N HIS A 73 -19.52 -6.32 2.33
CA HIS A 73 -20.57 -7.32 2.11
C HIS A 73 -20.37 -8.04 0.78
N ASN A 74 -21.02 -9.18 0.61
CA ASN A 74 -20.91 -9.91 -0.64
C ASN A 74 -21.58 -9.13 -1.76
N PRO A 75 -20.87 -8.83 -2.87
CA PRO A 75 -21.46 -8.17 -4.02
C PRO A 75 -22.50 -9.07 -4.70
N GLN A 76 -23.47 -8.45 -5.36
CA GLN A 76 -24.42 -9.14 -6.25
C GLN A 76 -23.76 -9.39 -7.63
N GLU A 77 -24.47 -10.07 -8.53
CA GLU A 77 -24.00 -10.31 -9.91
C GLU A 77 -23.76 -8.98 -10.67
N THR A 78 -24.61 -7.99 -10.39
CA THR A 78 -24.44 -6.62 -10.88
C THR A 78 -23.99 -5.70 -9.74
N LEU A 79 -23.24 -4.66 -10.09
CA LEU A 79 -22.79 -3.65 -9.12
C LEU A 79 -23.59 -2.34 -9.33
N PRO A 80 -23.80 -1.54 -8.28
CA PRO A 80 -24.40 -0.22 -8.43
C PRO A 80 -23.47 0.71 -9.23
N GLU A 81 -24.05 1.64 -9.97
CA GLU A 81 -23.33 2.63 -10.80
C GLU A 81 -22.73 3.75 -9.93
N ALA A 82 -21.88 3.38 -8.97
CA ALA A 82 -21.13 4.32 -8.16
C ALA A 82 -19.87 4.80 -8.89
N LEU A 83 -19.39 6.02 -8.58
CA LEU A 83 -18.12 6.55 -9.10
C LEU A 83 -16.95 5.60 -8.79
N LEU A 84 -16.94 5.01 -7.60
CA LEU A 84 -15.93 4.05 -7.16
C LEU A 84 -16.52 3.10 -6.13
N ILE A 85 -16.13 1.83 -6.20
CA ILE A 85 -16.49 0.82 -5.21
C ILE A 85 -15.20 0.26 -4.61
N LEU A 86 -15.06 0.40 -3.30
CA LEU A 86 -13.96 -0.15 -2.50
C LEU A 86 -14.52 -1.29 -1.64
N ASP A 87 -14.38 -2.50 -2.14
CA ASP A 87 -14.79 -3.71 -1.44
C ASP A 87 -13.76 -4.82 -1.67
N PRO A 88 -13.21 -5.43 -0.60
CA PRO A 88 -12.23 -6.50 -0.71
C PRO A 88 -12.77 -7.77 -1.36
N LYS A 89 -14.10 -7.94 -1.44
CA LYS A 89 -14.77 -9.12 -2.01
C LYS A 89 -15.13 -8.98 -3.49
N LEU A 90 -14.81 -7.86 -4.12
CA LEU A 90 -14.99 -7.74 -5.57
C LEU A 90 -14.14 -8.78 -6.30
N PRO A 91 -14.64 -9.38 -7.39
CA PRO A 91 -13.92 -10.43 -8.12
C PRO A 91 -12.53 -10.02 -8.62
N ASP A 92 -12.33 -8.75 -8.93
CA ASP A 92 -11.09 -8.15 -9.42
C ASP A 92 -10.32 -7.36 -8.36
N SER A 93 -10.75 -7.42 -7.10
CA SER A 93 -10.16 -6.67 -5.99
C SER A 93 -8.67 -6.97 -5.80
N ASN A 94 -8.20 -8.19 -6.05
CA ASN A 94 -6.85 -8.66 -5.74
C ASN A 94 -6.40 -8.39 -4.27
N TYR A 95 -7.34 -8.04 -3.39
CA TYR A 95 -7.01 -7.83 -1.98
C TYR A 95 -6.75 -9.18 -1.29
N PRO A 96 -5.63 -9.37 -0.59
CA PRO A 96 -5.18 -10.69 -0.16
C PRO A 96 -6.02 -11.32 0.96
N PHE A 97 -6.85 -10.53 1.66
CA PHE A 97 -7.69 -11.00 2.76
C PHE A 97 -9.05 -10.31 2.75
N MET A 98 -10.05 -11.00 2.24
CA MET A 98 -11.38 -10.45 1.98
C MET A 98 -12.24 -10.25 3.24
N ASP A 99 -11.94 -10.94 4.35
CA ASP A 99 -12.78 -10.96 5.55
C ASP A 99 -12.41 -9.84 6.54
N ILE A 100 -12.36 -8.60 6.08
CA ILE A 100 -12.19 -7.42 6.93
C ILE A 100 -13.53 -6.70 7.15
N SER A 101 -13.68 -5.98 8.26
CA SER A 101 -14.90 -5.20 8.55
C SER A 101 -14.99 -3.93 7.71
N GLY A 102 -16.19 -3.35 7.56
CA GLY A 102 -16.38 -2.06 6.91
C GLY A 102 -15.58 -0.92 7.57
N ALA A 103 -15.37 -0.98 8.88
CA ALA A 103 -14.46 -0.06 9.58
C ALA A 103 -13.00 -0.23 9.13
N ALA A 104 -12.56 -1.47 8.82
CA ALA A 104 -11.23 -1.72 8.30
C ALA A 104 -11.08 -1.17 6.87
N VAL A 105 -12.10 -1.28 6.02
CA VAL A 105 -12.11 -0.67 4.68
C VAL A 105 -11.95 0.85 4.79
N ALA A 106 -12.74 1.50 5.65
CA ALA A 106 -12.62 2.95 5.90
C ALA A 106 -11.23 3.33 6.45
N TYR A 107 -10.65 2.53 7.34
CA TYR A 107 -9.29 2.73 7.84
C TYR A 107 -8.24 2.63 6.73
N LYS A 108 -8.38 1.65 5.82
CA LYS A 108 -7.47 1.48 4.68
C LYS A 108 -7.57 2.68 3.72
N LEU A 109 -8.78 3.18 3.46
CA LEU A 109 -8.99 4.39 2.68
C LEU A 109 -8.27 5.60 3.32
N VAL A 110 -8.45 5.83 4.62
CA VAL A 110 -7.77 6.91 5.34
C VAL A 110 -6.24 6.74 5.30
N SER A 111 -5.74 5.52 5.44
CA SER A 111 -4.31 5.24 5.33
C SER A 111 -3.77 5.53 3.92
N ALA A 112 -4.53 5.22 2.88
CA ALA A 112 -4.18 5.56 1.49
C ALA A 112 -4.18 7.08 1.26
N LEU A 113 -5.15 7.82 1.82
CA LEU A 113 -5.19 9.28 1.73
C LEU A 113 -4.02 9.94 2.47
N ARG A 114 -3.61 9.41 3.63
CA ARG A 114 -2.39 9.86 4.35
C ARG A 114 -1.14 9.62 3.51
N PHE A 115 -1.05 8.44 2.89
CA PHE A 115 0.07 8.09 1.99
C PHE A 115 0.11 9.01 0.77
N ALA A 116 -1.05 9.34 0.17
CA ALA A 116 -1.13 10.20 -1.00
C ALA A 116 -0.59 11.62 -0.77
N LYS A 117 -0.51 12.07 0.49
CA LYS A 117 0.12 13.35 0.87
C LYS A 117 1.64 13.25 1.07
N SER A 118 2.20 12.07 0.98
CA SER A 118 3.64 11.85 1.19
C SER A 118 4.45 12.07 -0.09
N PRO A 119 5.75 12.37 0.01
CA PRO A 119 6.63 12.49 -1.16
C PRO A 119 6.86 11.16 -1.88
N PHE A 120 6.38 10.04 -1.33
CA PHE A 120 6.50 8.72 -1.92
C PHE A 120 5.33 8.37 -2.84
N TYR A 121 4.27 9.17 -2.82
CA TYR A 121 3.11 8.94 -3.69
C TYR A 121 3.45 9.24 -5.15
N ASN A 122 3.01 8.38 -6.04
CA ASN A 122 3.28 8.43 -7.48
C ASN A 122 4.77 8.44 -7.87
N THR A 123 5.65 7.98 -6.97
CA THR A 123 7.07 7.83 -7.26
C THR A 123 7.35 6.40 -7.70
N ASP A 124 7.96 6.26 -8.88
CA ASP A 124 8.45 4.98 -9.37
C ASP A 124 9.86 4.75 -8.86
N ILE A 125 10.07 3.63 -8.19
CA ILE A 125 11.38 3.19 -7.71
C ILE A 125 11.70 1.79 -8.20
N CYS A 126 12.98 1.48 -8.27
CA CYS A 126 13.48 0.13 -8.46
C CYS A 126 14.39 -0.23 -7.29
N ILE A 127 14.10 -1.32 -6.59
CA ILE A 127 15.01 -1.90 -5.61
C ILE A 127 15.87 -2.92 -6.36
N LEU A 128 17.19 -2.80 -6.21
CA LEU A 128 18.16 -3.68 -6.87
C LEU A 128 19.06 -4.32 -5.82
N ASP A 129 19.30 -5.61 -5.96
CA ASP A 129 20.31 -6.34 -5.20
C ASP A 129 21.19 -7.18 -6.12
N VAL A 130 22.43 -7.40 -5.69
CA VAL A 130 23.43 -8.19 -6.42
C VAL A 130 24.04 -9.20 -5.45
N GLN A 131 23.92 -10.47 -5.79
CA GLN A 131 24.46 -11.57 -5.01
C GLN A 131 25.44 -12.41 -5.84
N GLU A 132 26.57 -12.75 -5.23
CA GLU A 132 27.51 -13.70 -5.81
C GLU A 132 27.01 -15.12 -5.63
N ASP A 133 27.02 -15.90 -6.69
CA ASP A 133 26.78 -17.33 -6.71
C ASP A 133 28.11 -18.02 -6.99
N SER A 134 28.88 -18.26 -5.93
CA SER A 134 30.24 -18.83 -6.03
C SER A 134 30.26 -20.26 -6.58
N GLU A 135 29.18 -21.03 -6.39
CA GLU A 135 29.06 -22.40 -6.89
C GLU A 135 28.97 -22.42 -8.41
N ASN A 136 28.24 -21.48 -9.00
CA ASN A 136 28.02 -21.36 -10.43
C ASN A 136 28.94 -20.32 -11.10
N GLN A 137 29.86 -19.70 -10.37
CA GLN A 137 30.76 -18.65 -10.85
C GLN A 137 30.04 -17.53 -11.60
N CYS A 138 28.86 -17.13 -11.08
CA CYS A 138 28.03 -16.09 -11.66
C CYS A 138 27.52 -15.14 -10.57
N TYR A 139 26.83 -14.09 -11.01
CA TYR A 139 26.14 -13.16 -10.13
C TYR A 139 24.65 -13.13 -10.47
N ASN A 140 23.81 -13.12 -9.45
CA ASN A 140 22.39 -12.91 -9.59
C ASN A 140 22.12 -11.42 -9.36
N ILE A 141 21.49 -10.78 -10.33
CA ILE A 141 20.99 -9.41 -10.20
C ILE A 141 19.49 -9.48 -10.16
N ASP A 142 18.92 -9.08 -9.02
CA ASP A 142 17.50 -9.09 -8.76
C ASP A 142 16.99 -7.65 -8.67
N CYS A 143 15.91 -7.34 -9.39
CA CYS A 143 15.31 -6.01 -9.42
C CYS A 143 13.79 -6.10 -9.20
N LEU A 144 13.27 -5.15 -8.43
CA LEU A 144 11.85 -5.02 -8.14
C LEU A 144 11.38 -3.60 -8.42
N LYS A 145 10.50 -3.42 -9.40
CA LYS A 145 9.80 -2.14 -9.59
C LYS A 145 8.67 -1.99 -8.60
N VAL A 146 8.62 -0.83 -7.95
CA VAL A 146 7.62 -0.49 -6.94
C VAL A 146 7.01 0.87 -7.27
N ARG A 147 5.69 0.96 -7.18
CA ARG A 147 4.95 2.22 -7.23
C ARG A 147 3.84 2.20 -6.18
N ASN A 148 3.73 3.27 -5.40
CA ASN A 148 2.73 3.38 -4.33
C ASN A 148 2.77 2.19 -3.35
N LEU A 149 3.97 1.76 -2.97
CA LEU A 149 4.22 0.59 -2.10
C LEU A 149 3.70 -0.74 -2.65
N ASN A 150 3.32 -0.80 -3.93
CA ASN A 150 2.93 -2.03 -4.61
C ASN A 150 4.05 -2.52 -5.51
N GLN A 151 4.34 -3.81 -5.44
CA GLN A 151 5.22 -4.50 -6.37
C GLN A 151 4.56 -4.53 -7.74
N LYS A 152 5.29 -4.10 -8.77
CA LYS A 152 4.76 -4.00 -10.15
C LYS A 152 5.37 -5.03 -11.08
N LYS A 153 6.68 -5.20 -11.01
CA LYS A 153 7.41 -6.09 -11.91
C LYS A 153 8.74 -6.50 -11.28
N GLU A 154 9.12 -7.75 -11.50
CA GLU A 154 10.41 -8.29 -11.09
C GLU A 154 11.26 -8.66 -12.31
N LEU A 155 12.58 -8.60 -12.12
CA LEU A 155 13.59 -9.07 -13.07
C LEU A 155 14.67 -9.84 -12.33
N HIS A 156 14.91 -11.06 -12.76
CA HIS A 156 16.02 -11.91 -12.30
C HIS A 156 16.97 -12.14 -13.44
N GLN A 157 18.25 -11.82 -13.28
CA GLN A 157 19.27 -12.03 -14.30
C GLN A 157 20.53 -12.65 -13.71
N LYS A 158 21.00 -13.71 -14.36
CA LYS A 158 22.33 -14.28 -14.11
C LYS A 158 23.35 -13.63 -15.01
N ILE A 159 24.46 -13.19 -14.43
CA ILE A 159 25.55 -12.50 -15.12
C ILE A 159 26.85 -13.31 -14.92
N ILE A 160 27.49 -13.66 -16.01
CA ILE A 160 28.80 -14.31 -15.98
C ILE A 160 29.86 -13.22 -16.20
N PRO A 161 30.75 -12.97 -15.22
CA PRO A 161 31.79 -11.95 -15.34
C PRO A 161 32.65 -12.13 -16.58
N GLY A 162 32.93 -11.05 -17.31
CA GLY A 162 33.74 -11.07 -18.51
C GLY A 162 33.08 -11.69 -19.75
N VAL A 163 31.89 -12.27 -19.62
CA VAL A 163 31.12 -12.87 -20.73
C VAL A 163 29.88 -12.07 -21.06
N THR A 164 29.12 -11.70 -20.06
CA THR A 164 27.82 -10.99 -20.25
C THR A 164 28.04 -9.48 -20.24
N SER A 165 27.83 -8.81 -21.37
CA SER A 165 27.86 -7.34 -21.43
C SER A 165 26.49 -6.76 -20.98
N ILE A 166 26.47 -5.52 -20.50
CA ILE A 166 25.23 -4.89 -20.04
C ILE A 166 24.18 -4.74 -21.15
N SER A 167 24.63 -4.53 -22.40
CA SER A 167 23.75 -4.43 -23.58
C SER A 167 23.05 -5.74 -23.93
N GLN A 168 23.54 -6.86 -23.43
CA GLN A 168 22.91 -8.18 -23.59
C GLN A 168 21.89 -8.48 -22.47
N THR A 169 21.78 -7.58 -21.50
CA THR A 169 20.87 -7.72 -20.37
C THR A 169 19.61 -6.91 -20.57
N LYS A 170 18.56 -7.21 -19.78
CA LYS A 170 17.35 -6.40 -19.71
C LYS A 170 17.44 -5.25 -18.69
N LEU A 171 18.62 -5.11 -18.04
CA LEU A 171 18.80 -4.12 -16.96
C LEU A 171 18.62 -2.68 -17.42
N PRO A 172 19.20 -2.20 -18.55
CA PRO A 172 19.06 -0.82 -18.98
C PRO A 172 17.60 -0.41 -19.14
N ASP A 173 16.81 -1.22 -19.85
CA ASP A 173 15.38 -0.95 -20.09
C ASP A 173 14.57 -1.08 -18.80
N PHE A 174 14.91 -2.02 -17.94
CA PHE A 174 14.20 -2.23 -16.68
C PHE A 174 14.46 -1.10 -15.68
N LEU A 175 15.68 -0.59 -15.60
CA LEU A 175 16.07 0.45 -14.64
C LEU A 175 15.74 1.87 -15.11
N SER A 176 15.54 2.07 -16.41
CA SER A 176 15.28 3.38 -17.01
C SER A 176 14.09 4.07 -16.37
N GLY A 177 14.23 5.37 -16.08
CA GLY A 177 13.16 6.23 -15.54
C GLY A 177 12.82 6.01 -14.05
N ASN A 178 13.60 5.19 -13.33
CA ASN A 178 13.34 4.91 -11.91
C ASN A 178 14.47 5.42 -11.02
N TYR A 179 14.14 5.76 -9.76
CA TYR A 179 15.14 5.86 -8.70
C TYR A 179 15.58 4.46 -8.31
N ILE A 180 16.88 4.18 -8.40
CA ILE A 180 17.42 2.85 -8.12
C ILE A 180 17.94 2.81 -6.69
N TYR A 181 17.21 2.13 -5.82
CA TYR A 181 17.58 1.93 -4.43
C TYR A 181 18.30 0.61 -4.23
N VAL A 182 19.40 0.67 -3.50
CA VAL A 182 20.20 -0.51 -3.14
C VAL A 182 20.45 -0.53 -1.62
N TRP A 183 20.60 -1.72 -1.07
CA TRP A 183 21.13 -1.87 0.28
C TRP A 183 22.66 -1.89 0.22
N ASP A 184 23.34 -1.02 0.97
CA ASP A 184 24.78 -0.81 0.89
C ASP A 184 25.26 -0.44 -0.52
N LYS A 185 25.10 0.83 -0.86
CA LYS A 185 25.50 1.39 -2.15
C LYS A 185 26.96 1.11 -2.50
N LYS A 186 27.86 1.11 -1.50
CA LYS A 186 29.29 0.90 -1.73
C LYS A 186 29.56 -0.53 -2.23
N ARG A 187 28.95 -1.53 -1.58
CA ARG A 187 29.05 -2.94 -1.97
C ARG A 187 28.49 -3.15 -3.38
N VAL A 188 27.26 -2.71 -3.62
CA VAL A 188 26.57 -2.92 -4.90
C VAL A 188 27.29 -2.20 -6.04
N SER A 189 27.73 -0.96 -5.85
CA SER A 189 28.52 -0.23 -6.87
C SER A 189 29.82 -0.94 -7.21
N THR A 190 30.50 -1.53 -6.22
CA THR A 190 31.74 -2.28 -6.46
C THR A 190 31.46 -3.53 -7.31
N LEU A 191 30.43 -4.29 -6.97
CA LEU A 191 30.03 -5.47 -7.71
C LEU A 191 29.61 -5.16 -9.15
N LEU A 192 28.79 -4.13 -9.36
CA LEU A 192 28.36 -3.72 -10.70
C LEU A 192 29.56 -3.27 -11.58
N ARG A 193 30.55 -2.56 -11.00
CA ARG A 193 31.78 -2.18 -11.72
C ARG A 193 32.64 -3.39 -12.07
N GLN A 194 32.73 -4.38 -11.21
CA GLN A 194 33.43 -5.65 -11.50
C GLN A 194 32.73 -6.41 -12.64
N LEU A 195 31.41 -6.39 -12.69
CA LEU A 195 30.64 -7.10 -13.70
C LEU A 195 30.65 -6.42 -15.07
N PHE A 196 30.47 -5.10 -15.11
CA PHE A 196 30.22 -4.37 -16.35
C PHE A 196 31.30 -3.34 -16.71
N GLY A 197 32.33 -3.21 -15.88
CA GLY A 197 33.41 -2.24 -16.07
C GLY A 197 33.09 -0.86 -15.47
N SER A 198 34.16 -0.04 -15.39
CA SER A 198 34.09 1.31 -14.78
C SER A 198 33.42 2.38 -15.66
N GLY A 199 33.16 2.05 -16.94
CA GLY A 199 32.55 2.99 -17.88
C GLY A 199 31.02 3.11 -17.78
N ILE A 200 30.39 2.30 -16.94
CA ILE A 200 28.93 2.31 -16.74
C ILE A 200 28.66 2.82 -15.34
N ASP A 201 27.95 3.95 -15.24
CA ASP A 201 27.53 4.52 -13.96
C ASP A 201 26.03 4.25 -13.73
N PHE A 202 25.74 3.61 -12.61
CA PHE A 202 24.38 3.42 -12.13
C PHE A 202 24.10 4.51 -11.09
N ASN A 203 23.11 5.35 -11.35
CA ASN A 203 22.69 6.36 -10.39
C ASN A 203 21.95 5.71 -9.21
N LEU A 204 22.72 5.14 -8.28
CA LEU A 204 22.20 4.40 -7.13
C LEU A 204 21.91 5.32 -5.95
N CYS A 205 20.76 5.10 -5.29
CA CYS A 205 20.40 5.69 -4.02
C CYS A 205 20.71 4.70 -2.88
N ASP A 206 21.36 5.16 -1.82
CA ASP A 206 21.67 4.32 -0.65
C ASP A 206 20.48 4.24 0.28
N LEU A 207 19.78 3.11 0.27
CA LEU A 207 18.63 2.88 1.12
C LEU A 207 19.03 2.65 2.58
N GLN A 208 20.20 2.05 2.82
CA GLN A 208 20.70 1.82 4.18
C GLN A 208 21.00 3.14 4.89
N GLU A 209 21.62 4.08 4.20
CA GLU A 209 21.89 5.41 4.76
C GLU A 209 20.58 6.14 5.11
N GLU A 210 19.62 6.14 4.18
CA GLU A 210 18.33 6.81 4.40
C GLU A 210 17.54 6.19 5.55
N ILE A 211 17.44 4.88 5.59
CA ILE A 211 16.72 4.17 6.66
C ILE A 211 17.41 4.36 8.01
N SER A 212 18.72 4.39 8.05
CA SER A 212 19.49 4.53 9.29
C SER A 212 19.34 5.89 9.97
N LYS A 213 18.92 6.93 9.25
CA LYS A 213 18.55 8.22 9.82
C LYS A 213 17.35 8.11 10.76
N LEU A 214 16.37 7.28 10.42
CA LEU A 214 15.16 7.03 11.22
C LEU A 214 15.26 5.81 12.15
N MET A 215 16.06 4.84 11.75
CA MET A 215 16.21 3.56 12.43
C MET A 215 17.70 3.19 12.54
N PRO A 216 18.45 3.76 13.51
CA PRO A 216 19.91 3.62 13.60
C PRO A 216 20.41 2.19 13.74
N ILE A 217 19.57 1.25 14.18
CA ILE A 217 19.88 -0.18 14.31
C ILE A 217 20.29 -0.81 12.97
N PHE A 218 19.86 -0.24 11.84
CA PHE A 218 20.13 -0.77 10.50
C PHE A 218 21.45 -0.28 9.89
N ARG A 219 22.16 0.65 10.55
CA ARG A 219 23.40 1.25 10.02
C ARG A 219 24.50 0.24 9.70
N THR A 220 24.57 -0.87 10.45
CA THR A 220 25.61 -1.89 10.32
C THR A 220 25.05 -3.25 9.90
N LYS A 221 23.80 -3.31 9.46
CA LYS A 221 23.16 -4.56 9.08
C LYS A 221 23.44 -4.90 7.63
N SER A 222 23.89 -6.12 7.37
CA SER A 222 24.01 -6.65 6.01
C SER A 222 22.64 -7.03 5.44
N VAL A 223 22.58 -7.35 4.14
CA VAL A 223 21.33 -7.81 3.52
C VAL A 223 20.90 -9.17 4.08
N GLU A 224 21.83 -10.02 4.44
CA GLU A 224 21.60 -11.30 5.11
C GLU A 224 20.99 -11.10 6.51
N ASP A 225 21.45 -10.06 7.23
CA ASP A 225 20.85 -9.69 8.51
C ASP A 225 19.39 -9.23 8.32
N LEU A 226 19.11 -8.44 7.26
CA LEU A 226 17.74 -8.03 6.95
C LEU A 226 16.84 -9.21 6.67
N TYR A 227 17.34 -10.16 5.88
CA TYR A 227 16.60 -11.37 5.55
C TYR A 227 16.21 -12.16 6.82
N LYS A 228 17.16 -12.33 7.74
CA LYS A 228 16.91 -13.00 9.02
C LYS A 228 15.95 -12.23 9.95
N LEU A 229 15.99 -10.91 9.92
CA LEU A 229 15.15 -10.04 10.76
C LEU A 229 13.76 -9.79 10.17
N SER A 230 13.56 -10.05 8.89
CA SER A 230 12.31 -9.79 8.20
C SER A 230 11.18 -10.66 8.74
N SER A 231 10.08 -10.02 9.16
CA SER A 231 8.85 -10.73 9.52
C SER A 231 8.30 -11.53 8.34
N PHE A 232 8.45 -11.00 7.11
CA PHE A 232 8.03 -11.69 5.90
C PHE A 232 8.76 -13.03 5.74
N THR A 233 10.08 -13.03 5.89
CA THR A 233 10.90 -14.26 5.85
C THR A 233 10.48 -15.26 6.93
N LYS A 234 10.16 -14.77 8.13
CA LYS A 234 9.74 -15.62 9.23
C LYS A 234 8.42 -16.35 8.96
N TYR A 235 7.45 -15.67 8.33
CA TYR A 235 6.10 -16.21 8.11
C TYR A 235 5.91 -16.84 6.74
N PHE A 236 6.72 -16.46 5.74
CA PHE A 236 6.64 -16.91 4.36
C PHE A 236 8.04 -17.28 3.80
N PRO A 237 8.74 -18.24 4.41
CA PRO A 237 10.14 -18.56 4.07
C PRO A 237 10.30 -18.99 2.60
N GLU A 238 9.33 -19.73 2.04
CA GLU A 238 9.41 -20.28 0.67
C GLU A 238 9.31 -19.20 -0.42
N SER A 239 8.63 -18.10 -0.15
CA SER A 239 8.45 -16.96 -1.07
C SER A 239 9.34 -15.76 -0.74
N SER A 240 10.22 -15.88 0.26
CA SER A 240 11.09 -14.79 0.68
C SER A 240 12.43 -14.78 -0.07
N SER A 241 12.93 -13.57 -0.31
CA SER A 241 14.23 -13.30 -0.92
C SER A 241 14.90 -12.12 -0.23
N TYR A 242 16.16 -11.84 -0.51
CA TYR A 242 16.81 -10.62 -0.04
C TYR A 242 16.07 -9.38 -0.55
N LEU A 243 15.61 -9.41 -1.79
CA LEU A 243 14.83 -8.33 -2.39
C LEU A 243 13.53 -8.07 -1.64
N SER A 244 12.79 -9.13 -1.27
CA SER A 244 11.56 -9.00 -0.49
C SER A 244 11.81 -8.47 0.94
N ALA A 245 12.94 -8.81 1.54
CA ALA A 245 13.35 -8.30 2.85
C ALA A 245 13.67 -6.79 2.81
N ILE A 246 14.39 -6.34 1.77
CA ILE A 246 14.68 -4.92 1.53
C ILE A 246 13.38 -4.16 1.29
N PHE A 247 12.48 -4.69 0.45
CA PHE A 247 11.18 -4.08 0.16
C PHE A 247 10.31 -3.94 1.42
N ASN A 248 10.22 -4.98 2.24
CA ASN A 248 9.46 -4.93 3.50
C ASN A 248 10.01 -3.86 4.46
N LEU A 249 11.35 -3.74 4.55
CA LEU A 249 11.97 -2.66 5.33
C LEU A 249 11.71 -1.29 4.73
N TYR A 250 11.71 -1.16 3.40
CA TYR A 250 11.35 0.09 2.71
C TYR A 250 9.92 0.53 3.04
N VAL A 251 8.95 -0.38 3.00
CA VAL A 251 7.55 -0.09 3.41
C VAL A 251 7.50 0.40 4.86
N THR A 252 8.24 -0.26 5.77
CA THR A 252 8.34 0.14 7.17
C THR A 252 8.96 1.54 7.32
N TYR A 253 9.98 1.84 6.54
CA TYR A 253 10.63 3.15 6.52
C TYR A 253 9.68 4.25 6.06
N VAL A 254 8.97 4.05 4.94
CA VAL A 254 8.00 5.01 4.41
C VAL A 254 6.92 5.31 5.45
N LYS A 255 6.37 4.27 6.08
CA LYS A 255 5.38 4.42 7.15
C LYS A 255 5.92 5.25 8.32
N LYS A 256 7.11 4.93 8.82
CA LYS A 256 7.75 5.69 9.91
C LYS A 256 8.05 7.13 9.51
N PHE A 257 8.50 7.37 8.28
CA PHE A 257 8.77 8.71 7.77
C PHE A 257 7.51 9.58 7.80
N ILE A 258 6.39 9.05 7.30
CA ILE A 258 5.10 9.76 7.29
C ILE A 258 4.70 10.15 8.70
N TYR A 259 4.77 9.23 9.66
CA TYR A 259 4.38 9.50 11.05
C TYR A 259 5.36 10.40 11.80
N GLN A 260 6.64 10.36 11.47
CA GLN A 260 7.59 11.30 12.06
C GLN A 260 7.32 12.75 11.62
N LYS A 261 6.88 12.94 10.38
CA LYS A 261 6.48 14.26 9.86
C LYS A 261 5.14 14.73 10.42
N ASN A 262 4.25 13.80 10.76
CA ASN A 262 2.91 14.07 11.27
C ASN A 262 2.60 13.23 12.53
N PRO A 263 3.14 13.59 13.70
CA PRO A 263 2.92 12.81 14.94
C PRO A 263 1.45 12.67 15.35
N ILE A 264 0.62 13.66 15.00
CA ILE A 264 -0.82 13.64 15.29
C ILE A 264 -1.50 12.55 14.46
N ASP A 265 -1.09 12.35 13.20
CA ASP A 265 -1.63 11.26 12.37
C ASP A 265 -1.31 9.88 12.94
N PHE A 266 -0.15 9.73 13.60
CA PHE A 266 0.21 8.50 14.30
C PHE A 266 -0.70 8.21 15.51
N ALA A 267 -1.04 9.24 16.30
CA ALA A 267 -1.95 9.11 17.43
C ALA A 267 -3.37 8.73 16.94
N ASP A 268 -3.83 9.38 15.87
CA ASP A 268 -5.12 9.07 15.25
C ASP A 268 -5.17 7.65 14.70
N GLU A 269 -4.09 7.16 14.06
CA GLU A 269 -4.05 5.78 13.58
C GLU A 269 -4.20 4.75 14.70
N LYS A 270 -3.56 4.99 15.85
CA LYS A 270 -3.72 4.09 17.00
C LYS A 270 -5.16 4.04 17.50
N ARG A 271 -5.85 5.18 17.53
CA ARG A 271 -7.28 5.24 17.88
C ARG A 271 -8.11 4.53 16.82
N ASP A 272 -7.83 4.78 15.54
CA ASP A 272 -8.56 4.19 14.42
C ASP A 272 -8.44 2.66 14.41
N LEU A 273 -7.26 2.11 14.73
CA LEU A 273 -7.05 0.67 14.89
C LEU A 273 -7.88 0.05 16.02
N GLN A 274 -8.09 0.78 17.14
CA GLN A 274 -8.98 0.31 18.20
C GLN A 274 -10.44 0.21 17.72
N LEU A 275 -10.90 1.19 16.94
CA LEU A 275 -12.23 1.15 16.33
C LEU A 275 -12.38 0.01 15.32
N VAL A 276 -11.35 -0.25 14.51
CA VAL A 276 -11.30 -1.39 13.59
C VAL A 276 -11.39 -2.72 14.35
N THR A 277 -10.65 -2.85 15.44
CA THR A 277 -10.70 -4.05 16.29
C THR A 277 -12.09 -4.28 16.87
N LEU A 278 -12.72 -3.23 17.40
CA LEU A 278 -14.10 -3.32 17.94
C LEU A 278 -15.10 -3.73 16.85
N ALA A 279 -14.99 -3.16 15.65
CA ALA A 279 -15.87 -3.52 14.53
C ALA A 279 -15.66 -4.97 14.10
N ALA A 280 -14.40 -5.42 14.00
CA ALA A 280 -14.10 -6.82 13.64
C ALA A 280 -14.71 -7.82 14.63
N LEU A 281 -14.76 -7.47 15.92
CA LEU A 281 -15.40 -8.30 16.94
C LEU A 281 -16.94 -8.22 16.84
N ALA A 282 -17.50 -7.03 16.60
CA ALA A 282 -18.95 -6.84 16.46
C ALA A 282 -19.53 -7.59 15.25
N ASP A 283 -18.81 -7.56 14.13
CA ASP A 283 -19.19 -8.24 12.89
C ASP A 283 -18.79 -9.73 12.87
N ILE A 284 -18.26 -10.26 14.00
CA ILE A 284 -17.83 -11.66 14.13
C ILE A 284 -16.85 -12.04 13.00
N MET A 285 -15.95 -11.13 12.63
CA MET A 285 -14.95 -11.40 11.60
C MET A 285 -13.98 -12.50 12.05
N PRO A 286 -13.49 -13.36 11.13
CA PRO A 286 -12.55 -14.41 11.47
C PRO A 286 -11.24 -13.81 11.98
N MET A 287 -10.79 -14.22 13.18
CA MET A 287 -9.56 -13.74 13.83
C MET A 287 -8.30 -14.36 13.19
N LYS A 288 -8.12 -14.06 11.89
CA LYS A 288 -7.01 -14.51 11.05
C LYS A 288 -6.36 -13.30 10.37
N ASN A 289 -5.18 -13.49 9.83
CA ASN A 289 -4.47 -12.50 9.02
C ASN A 289 -4.52 -11.08 9.65
N GLU A 290 -5.01 -10.08 8.91
CA GLU A 290 -5.07 -8.69 9.37
C GLU A 290 -5.95 -8.49 10.60
N ASN A 291 -7.09 -9.16 10.71
CA ASN A 291 -7.98 -9.03 11.88
C ASN A 291 -7.31 -9.46 13.19
N ARG A 292 -6.33 -10.36 13.10
CA ARG A 292 -5.53 -10.76 14.27
C ARG A 292 -4.44 -9.75 14.60
N ILE A 293 -4.04 -8.92 13.64
CA ILE A 293 -2.98 -7.92 13.80
C ILE A 293 -3.56 -6.61 14.34
N PHE A 294 -4.79 -6.25 13.95
CA PHE A 294 -5.53 -5.11 14.48
C PHE A 294 -5.81 -5.26 15.97
#